data_713c67cf1b1bedf3df0da9d9d8f56737
#
_entry.id   713c67cf1b1bedf3df0da9d9d8f56737
#
_cell.length_a   1.000
_cell.length_b   1.000
_cell.length_c   1.000
_cell.angle_alpha   90.00
_cell.angle_beta   90.00
_cell.angle_gamma   90.00
#
_symmetry.space_group_name_H-M   'P 1'
#
loop_
_entity.id
_entity.type
_entity.pdbx_description
1 polymer ?
#
loop_
_entity_poly.entity_id
_entity_poly.type
_entity_poly.pdbx_seq_one_letter_code
_entity_poly.pdbx_strand_id
1 'polypeptide(L)'
;MQKTIREVDEKRGIVQITVGDTERWYFKPSTVSESGIPTYKGVPSVTWKASFYPKGVGYYKWLGEHGWDESQALMREAGDKGSRVHLAVEMILNGEEFKIDTKVPDKSSGEMMELSYDELVCVMSFCDWRKEMSQDYLIETVRNETVIFSEKHDYAGTIDWIVRVTPKADGKNPLNLSGATIFVVDFKTSQQVWTSAEMQVSAYKKALESGENPIKLLNENGTETNELMDVTNIRVAILQLGYRLNKRLYKFTEVEDCFDMFLVSSKIWEREVGKQEVKVVDFPIVLSAGKQKVS
;
A
#
# COMPACT_ATOMS: atom_id res chain seq x y z
N MET A 1 16.92 -13.41 -11.21
CA MET A 1 16.03 -12.42 -10.60
C MET A 1 15.34 -13.06 -9.41
N GLN A 2 15.38 -12.39 -8.26
CA GLN A 2 14.68 -12.84 -7.06
C GLN A 2 13.17 -12.68 -7.28
N LYS A 3 12.38 -13.67 -6.87
CA LYS A 3 10.93 -13.67 -7.00
C LYS A 3 10.34 -13.84 -5.61
N THR A 4 9.49 -12.91 -5.20
CA THR A 4 8.79 -12.96 -3.92
C THR A 4 7.31 -13.17 -4.16
N ILE A 5 6.71 -14.11 -3.44
CA ILE A 5 5.27 -14.42 -3.50
C ILE A 5 4.69 -14.12 -2.13
N ARG A 6 3.64 -13.32 -2.09
CA ARG A 6 2.90 -12.97 -0.86
C ARG A 6 1.41 -13.17 -1.11
N GLU A 7 0.74 -13.88 -0.24
CA GLU A 7 -0.71 -13.86 -0.17
C GLU A 7 -1.12 -12.53 0.50
N VAL A 8 -1.92 -11.74 -0.20
CA VAL A 8 -2.29 -10.38 0.24
C VAL A 8 -3.77 -10.25 0.58
N ASP A 9 -4.58 -11.23 0.17
CA ASP A 9 -5.97 -11.37 0.59
C ASP A 9 -6.39 -12.84 0.53
N GLU A 10 -6.29 -13.51 1.68
CA GLU A 10 -6.60 -14.93 1.82
C GLU A 10 -8.08 -15.22 1.49
N LYS A 11 -8.99 -14.34 1.93
CA LYS A 11 -10.44 -14.55 1.71
C LYS A 11 -10.82 -14.54 0.23
N ARG A 12 -10.15 -13.69 -0.57
CA ARG A 12 -10.36 -13.59 -2.01
C ARG A 12 -9.37 -14.43 -2.82
N GLY A 13 -8.41 -15.09 -2.16
CA GLY A 13 -7.37 -15.88 -2.81
C GLY A 13 -6.43 -15.05 -3.68
N ILE A 14 -6.15 -13.81 -3.29
CA ILE A 14 -5.32 -12.89 -4.08
C ILE A 14 -3.86 -13.01 -3.65
N VAL A 15 -3.00 -13.22 -4.64
CA VAL A 15 -1.56 -13.35 -4.45
C VAL A 15 -0.83 -12.22 -5.15
N GLN A 16 0.12 -11.62 -4.46
CA GLN A 16 1.04 -10.65 -5.04
C GLN A 16 2.37 -11.34 -5.38
N ILE A 17 2.84 -11.14 -6.60
CA ILE A 17 4.15 -11.62 -7.05
C ILE A 17 4.99 -10.41 -7.41
N THR A 18 6.15 -10.28 -6.76
CA THR A 18 7.15 -9.27 -7.10
C THR A 18 8.34 -9.95 -7.77
N VAL A 19 8.78 -9.42 -8.91
CA VAL A 19 9.93 -9.89 -9.66
C VAL A 19 10.99 -8.79 -9.70
N GLY A 20 12.16 -9.06 -9.13
CA GLY A 20 13.16 -8.02 -8.91
C GLY A 20 12.65 -6.93 -7.97
N ASP A 21 13.05 -5.67 -8.21
CA ASP A 21 12.80 -4.56 -7.29
C ASP A 21 11.48 -3.81 -7.55
N THR A 22 10.97 -3.85 -8.78
CA THR A 22 9.85 -2.97 -9.19
C THR A 22 8.67 -3.68 -9.85
N GLU A 23 8.91 -4.78 -10.58
CA GLU A 23 7.84 -5.51 -11.26
C GLU A 23 6.95 -6.22 -10.24
N ARG A 24 5.68 -5.79 -10.16
CA ARG A 24 4.74 -6.31 -9.18
C ARG A 24 3.39 -6.59 -9.82
N TRP A 25 2.92 -7.81 -9.63
CA TRP A 25 1.66 -8.31 -10.15
C TRP A 25 0.73 -8.75 -9.02
N TYR A 26 -0.58 -8.52 -9.22
CA TYR A 26 -1.63 -9.10 -8.39
C TYR A 26 -2.35 -10.16 -9.19
N PHE A 27 -2.42 -11.36 -8.66
CA PHE A 27 -3.11 -12.48 -9.27
C PHE A 27 -4.41 -12.74 -8.53
N LYS A 28 -5.54 -12.65 -9.24
CA LYS A 28 -6.86 -12.98 -8.70
C LYS A 28 -7.40 -14.23 -9.38
N PRO A 29 -8.16 -15.10 -8.64
CA PRO A 29 -8.89 -16.21 -9.26
C PRO A 29 -9.81 -15.66 -10.35
N SER A 30 -9.80 -16.31 -11.51
CA SER A 30 -10.61 -15.91 -12.67
C SER A 30 -11.68 -16.95 -12.97
N THR A 31 -11.32 -18.03 -13.63
CA THR A 31 -12.22 -19.13 -14.00
C THR A 31 -11.63 -20.44 -13.54
N VAL A 32 -12.46 -21.47 -13.49
CA VAL A 32 -11.96 -22.84 -13.30
C VAL A 32 -11.78 -23.43 -14.70
N SER A 33 -10.61 -24.00 -14.98
CA SER A 33 -10.34 -24.70 -16.23
C SER A 33 -11.24 -25.92 -16.37
N GLU A 34 -11.36 -26.48 -17.58
CA GLU A 34 -12.10 -27.73 -17.80
C GLU A 34 -11.59 -28.90 -16.95
N SER A 35 -10.31 -28.85 -16.53
CA SER A 35 -9.70 -29.83 -15.64
C SER A 35 -9.97 -29.57 -14.14
N GLY A 36 -10.79 -28.57 -13.79
CA GLY A 36 -11.10 -28.22 -12.41
C GLY A 36 -10.01 -27.40 -11.69
N ILE A 37 -8.99 -26.93 -12.43
CA ILE A 37 -7.88 -26.14 -11.88
C ILE A 37 -8.26 -24.65 -11.94
N PRO A 38 -8.13 -23.88 -10.85
CA PRO A 38 -8.38 -22.44 -10.88
C PRO A 38 -7.35 -21.74 -11.77
N THR A 39 -7.83 -20.87 -12.65
CA THR A 39 -6.98 -19.96 -13.42
C THR A 39 -6.88 -18.62 -12.70
N TYR A 40 -5.77 -17.93 -12.90
CA TYR A 40 -5.51 -16.65 -12.26
C TYR A 40 -5.25 -15.57 -13.31
N LYS A 41 -5.90 -14.43 -13.17
CA LYS A 41 -5.62 -13.25 -13.98
C LYS A 41 -4.60 -12.36 -13.27
N GLY A 42 -3.46 -12.13 -13.91
CA GLY A 42 -2.44 -11.19 -13.41
C GLY A 42 -2.78 -9.76 -13.80
N VAL A 43 -2.74 -8.84 -12.83
CA VAL A 43 -2.99 -7.40 -13.00
C VAL A 43 -1.77 -6.64 -12.48
N PRO A 44 -1.20 -5.69 -13.26
CA PRO A 44 0.00 -4.94 -12.83
C PRO A 44 -0.33 -4.01 -11.67
N SER A 45 0.67 -3.78 -10.80
CA SER A 45 0.47 -2.89 -9.66
C SER A 45 0.47 -1.41 -10.06
N VAL A 46 -0.30 -0.61 -9.31
CA VAL A 46 -0.24 0.86 -9.35
C VAL A 46 1.19 1.36 -9.23
N THR A 47 1.92 0.86 -8.24
CA THR A 47 3.30 1.30 -7.96
C THR A 47 4.23 1.05 -9.14
N TRP A 48 4.10 -0.10 -9.81
CA TRP A 48 4.91 -0.41 -10.99
C TRP A 48 4.55 0.47 -12.18
N LYS A 49 3.27 0.67 -12.47
CA LYS A 49 2.83 1.60 -13.53
C LYS A 49 3.28 3.04 -13.23
N ALA A 50 3.14 3.52 -11.99
CA ALA A 50 3.58 4.85 -11.57
C ALA A 50 5.11 5.04 -11.62
N SER A 51 5.89 3.98 -11.51
CA SER A 51 7.36 4.06 -11.57
C SER A 51 7.91 4.45 -12.94
N PHE A 52 7.09 4.37 -13.99
CA PHE A 52 7.44 4.80 -15.35
C PHE A 52 7.34 6.31 -15.57
N TYR A 53 6.85 7.04 -14.57
CA TYR A 53 6.94 8.49 -14.59
C TYR A 53 8.41 8.93 -14.54
N PRO A 54 8.81 9.90 -15.39
CA PRO A 54 10.21 10.34 -15.48
C PRO A 54 10.76 10.81 -14.13
N LYS A 55 11.94 10.37 -13.79
CA LYS A 55 12.65 10.82 -12.59
C LYS A 55 13.24 12.21 -12.83
N GLY A 56 13.26 13.03 -11.78
CA GLY A 56 13.92 14.34 -11.84
C GLY A 56 15.45 14.26 -11.92
N VAL A 57 16.09 15.35 -12.34
CA VAL A 57 17.57 15.45 -12.50
C VAL A 57 18.32 15.05 -11.22
N GLY A 58 17.76 15.34 -10.03
CA GLY A 58 18.36 14.97 -8.74
C GLY A 58 18.57 13.46 -8.60
N TYR A 59 17.63 12.63 -9.07
CA TYR A 59 17.77 11.18 -9.09
C TYR A 59 18.98 10.73 -9.94
N TYR A 60 19.12 11.28 -11.14
CA TYR A 60 20.23 10.90 -12.02
C TYR A 60 21.60 11.36 -11.51
N LYS A 61 21.66 12.51 -10.83
CA LYS A 61 22.89 12.97 -10.14
C LYS A 61 23.26 12.00 -9.02
N TRP A 62 22.30 11.68 -8.16
CA TRP A 62 22.50 10.73 -7.07
C TRP A 62 22.93 9.34 -7.60
N LEU A 63 22.32 8.87 -8.69
CA LEU A 63 22.70 7.61 -9.34
C LEU A 63 24.14 7.67 -9.88
N GLY A 64 24.56 8.81 -10.45
CA GLY A 64 25.92 9.02 -10.93
C GLY A 64 26.97 9.09 -9.82
N GLU A 65 26.60 9.60 -8.64
CA GLU A 65 27.48 9.70 -7.46
C GLU A 65 27.75 8.35 -6.81
N HIS A 66 26.74 7.48 -6.73
CA HIS A 66 26.82 6.16 -6.08
C HIS A 66 27.13 5.01 -7.05
N GLY A 67 26.86 5.20 -8.33
CA GLY A 67 26.85 4.11 -9.30
C GLY A 67 25.63 3.20 -9.18
N TRP A 68 25.48 2.31 -10.14
CA TRP A 68 24.28 1.46 -10.26
C TRP A 68 24.12 0.51 -9.07
N ASP A 69 25.13 -0.29 -8.77
CA ASP A 69 25.02 -1.39 -7.80
C ASP A 69 24.77 -0.86 -6.38
N GLU A 70 25.50 0.17 -5.97
CA GLU A 70 25.32 0.78 -4.65
C GLU A 70 23.95 1.45 -4.54
N SER A 71 23.52 2.19 -5.56
CA SER A 71 22.20 2.82 -5.54
C SER A 71 21.05 1.81 -5.49
N GLN A 72 21.15 0.66 -6.16
CA GLN A 72 20.19 -0.42 -6.05
C GLN A 72 20.19 -1.03 -4.64
N ALA A 73 21.35 -1.21 -4.03
CA ALA A 73 21.46 -1.72 -2.65
C ALA A 73 20.82 -0.76 -1.64
N LEU A 74 21.09 0.55 -1.75
CA LEU A 74 20.48 1.59 -0.91
C LEU A 74 18.96 1.66 -1.07
N MET A 75 18.46 1.54 -2.31
CA MET A 75 17.00 1.54 -2.55
C MET A 75 16.33 0.29 -1.96
N ARG A 76 16.95 -0.90 -2.06
CA ARG A 76 16.43 -2.12 -1.43
C ARG A 76 16.39 -2.00 0.08
N GLU A 77 17.49 -1.57 0.71
CA GLU A 77 17.57 -1.36 2.15
C GLU A 77 16.49 -0.39 2.64
N ALA A 78 16.31 0.74 1.94
CA ALA A 78 15.25 1.71 2.25
C ALA A 78 13.85 1.10 2.10
N GLY A 79 13.63 0.27 1.09
CA GLY A 79 12.38 -0.45 0.86
C GLY A 79 12.07 -1.48 1.96
N ASP A 80 13.07 -2.23 2.42
CA ASP A 80 12.93 -3.22 3.50
C ASP A 80 12.63 -2.52 4.84
N LYS A 81 13.36 -1.46 5.17
CA LYS A 81 13.07 -0.60 6.34
C LYS A 81 11.64 -0.04 6.28
N GLY A 82 11.23 0.50 5.14
CA GLY A 82 9.87 0.98 4.94
C GLY A 82 8.83 -0.12 5.19
N SER A 83 9.05 -1.32 4.66
CA SER A 83 8.13 -2.45 4.81
C SER A 83 7.99 -2.89 6.28
N ARG A 84 9.08 -2.90 7.06
CA ARG A 84 9.02 -3.23 8.51
C ARG A 84 8.27 -2.16 9.30
N VAL A 85 8.44 -0.87 8.98
CA VAL A 85 7.68 0.22 9.59
C VAL A 85 6.19 0.10 9.27
N HIS A 86 5.81 -0.20 8.02
CA HIS A 86 4.41 -0.42 7.63
C HIS A 86 3.78 -1.56 8.43
N LEU A 87 4.47 -2.70 8.56
CA LEU A 87 3.98 -3.82 9.37
C LEU A 87 3.79 -3.43 10.86
N ALA A 88 4.73 -2.69 11.44
CA ALA A 88 4.60 -2.23 12.82
C ALA A 88 3.41 -1.26 13.00
N VAL A 89 3.20 -0.35 12.06
CA VAL A 89 2.04 0.56 12.06
C VAL A 89 0.74 -0.22 11.85
N GLU A 90 0.72 -1.22 10.98
CA GLU A 90 -0.42 -2.13 10.77
C GLU A 90 -0.82 -2.85 12.06
N MET A 91 0.14 -3.44 12.80
CA MET A 91 -0.10 -4.06 14.10
C MET A 91 -0.77 -3.08 15.07
N ILE A 92 -0.27 -1.85 15.15
CA ILE A 92 -0.87 -0.80 16.01
C ILE A 92 -2.29 -0.45 15.55
N LEU A 93 -2.54 -0.36 14.25
CA LEU A 93 -3.87 -0.08 13.68
C LEU A 93 -4.86 -1.21 13.95
N ASN A 94 -4.39 -2.45 14.01
CA ASN A 94 -5.16 -3.64 14.38
C ASN A 94 -5.44 -3.73 15.89
N GLY A 95 -4.88 -2.81 16.68
CA GLY A 95 -5.03 -2.81 18.15
C GLY A 95 -4.11 -3.81 18.85
N GLU A 96 -3.09 -4.32 18.16
CA GLU A 96 -2.09 -5.20 18.76
C GLU A 96 -1.13 -4.40 19.63
N GLU A 97 -0.62 -5.03 20.69
CA GLU A 97 0.41 -4.42 21.53
C GLU A 97 1.76 -4.46 20.79
N PHE A 98 2.29 -3.29 20.45
CA PHE A 98 3.63 -3.16 19.86
C PHE A 98 4.63 -2.67 20.90
N LYS A 99 5.64 -3.48 21.21
CA LYS A 99 6.74 -3.15 22.13
C LYS A 99 8.00 -2.81 21.36
N ILE A 100 8.92 -2.11 22.02
CA ILE A 100 10.20 -1.69 21.42
C ILE A 100 11.06 -2.87 20.94
N ASP A 101 10.89 -4.03 21.54
CA ASP A 101 11.58 -5.29 21.23
C ASP A 101 10.71 -6.25 20.39
N THR A 102 9.54 -5.76 19.90
CA THR A 102 8.70 -6.55 19.01
C THR A 102 9.43 -6.80 17.70
N LYS A 103 9.49 -8.07 17.31
CA LYS A 103 10.09 -8.48 16.03
C LYS A 103 9.03 -8.49 14.93
N VAL A 104 9.44 -8.01 13.77
CA VAL A 104 8.64 -8.04 12.54
C VAL A 104 9.39 -8.79 11.44
N PRO A 105 8.69 -9.45 10.50
CA PRO A 105 9.36 -10.14 9.42
C PRO A 105 10.04 -9.15 8.46
N ASP A 106 11.29 -9.41 8.16
CA ASP A 106 12.02 -8.73 7.11
C ASP A 106 11.60 -9.28 5.74
N LYS A 107 11.28 -8.39 4.81
CA LYS A 107 10.73 -8.78 3.52
C LYS A 107 11.73 -9.53 2.62
N SER A 108 12.99 -9.17 2.70
CA SER A 108 14.04 -9.73 1.84
C SER A 108 14.57 -11.08 2.36
N SER A 109 14.77 -11.21 3.68
CA SER A 109 15.31 -12.42 4.30
C SER A 109 14.22 -13.36 4.82
N GLY A 110 13.03 -12.85 5.14
CA GLY A 110 11.97 -13.59 5.85
C GLY A 110 12.27 -13.80 7.34
N GLU A 111 13.38 -13.29 7.85
CA GLU A 111 13.74 -13.42 9.25
C GLU A 111 12.98 -12.43 10.13
N MET A 112 12.70 -12.82 11.37
CA MET A 112 12.08 -11.96 12.38
C MET A 112 13.14 -11.04 12.96
N MET A 113 13.03 -9.72 12.72
CA MET A 113 13.99 -8.70 13.13
C MET A 113 13.37 -7.67 14.06
N GLU A 114 14.14 -7.17 15.01
CA GLU A 114 13.80 -5.97 15.77
C GLU A 114 13.96 -4.74 14.88
N LEU A 115 13.13 -3.73 15.12
CA LEU A 115 13.27 -2.46 14.43
C LEU A 115 14.55 -1.73 14.87
N SER A 116 15.27 -1.16 13.92
CA SER A 116 16.36 -0.23 14.21
C SER A 116 15.82 1.04 14.88
N TYR A 117 16.72 1.82 15.48
CA TYR A 117 16.35 3.09 16.11
C TYR A 117 15.59 4.03 15.15
N ASP A 118 16.03 4.17 13.91
CA ASP A 118 15.39 5.02 12.91
C ASP A 118 13.99 4.53 12.54
N GLU A 119 13.78 3.22 12.48
CA GLU A 119 12.47 2.60 12.23
C GLU A 119 11.54 2.80 13.43
N LEU A 120 12.05 2.63 14.66
CA LEU A 120 11.29 2.94 15.87
C LEU A 120 10.87 4.41 15.92
N VAL A 121 11.74 5.36 15.52
CA VAL A 121 11.39 6.78 15.39
C VAL A 121 10.25 6.98 14.40
N CYS A 122 10.22 6.24 13.28
CA CYS A 122 9.08 6.29 12.35
C CYS A 122 7.78 5.82 13.01
N VAL A 123 7.80 4.69 13.72
CA VAL A 123 6.61 4.15 14.40
C VAL A 123 6.14 5.10 15.51
N MET A 124 7.06 5.64 16.31
CA MET A 124 6.74 6.63 17.35
C MET A 124 6.09 7.89 16.74
N SER A 125 6.61 8.36 15.61
CA SER A 125 6.08 9.55 14.93
C SER A 125 4.65 9.33 14.41
N PHE A 126 4.28 8.10 14.03
CA PHE A 126 2.89 7.73 13.74
C PHE A 126 2.01 7.87 14.99
N CYS A 127 2.45 7.34 16.13
CA CYS A 127 1.72 7.44 17.39
C CYS A 127 1.53 8.90 17.81
N ASP A 128 2.57 9.73 17.67
CA ASP A 128 2.53 11.15 17.99
C ASP A 128 1.57 11.90 17.06
N TRP A 129 1.62 11.63 15.76
CA TRP A 129 0.67 12.18 14.80
C TRP A 129 -0.78 11.82 15.17
N ARG A 130 -1.04 10.54 15.45
CA ARG A 130 -2.38 10.08 15.81
C ARG A 130 -2.89 10.73 17.10
N LYS A 131 -2.02 10.86 18.11
CA LYS A 131 -2.33 11.53 19.38
C LYS A 131 -2.64 13.01 19.18
N GLU A 132 -1.86 13.72 18.37
CA GLU A 132 -2.10 15.14 18.07
C GLU A 132 -3.40 15.33 17.30
N MET A 133 -3.61 14.56 16.24
CA MET A 133 -4.83 14.63 15.45
C MET A 133 -6.09 14.27 16.26
N SER A 134 -5.97 13.35 17.22
CA SER A 134 -7.09 12.96 18.09
C SER A 134 -7.52 14.06 19.06
N GLN A 135 -6.79 15.15 19.18
CA GLN A 135 -7.27 16.32 19.94
C GLN A 135 -8.41 17.03 19.21
N ASP A 136 -8.31 17.17 17.90
CA ASP A 136 -9.24 17.92 17.06
C ASP A 136 -10.26 17.03 16.32
N TYR A 137 -9.96 15.74 16.15
CA TYR A 137 -10.73 14.80 15.34
C TYR A 137 -11.01 13.47 16.06
N LEU A 138 -12.14 12.84 15.72
CA LEU A 138 -12.35 11.42 15.90
C LEU A 138 -11.73 10.70 14.71
N ILE A 139 -10.82 9.74 14.96
CA ILE A 139 -10.06 9.00 13.95
C ILE A 139 -10.41 7.52 14.05
N GLU A 140 -11.11 7.02 13.05
CA GLU A 140 -11.60 5.65 13.00
C GLU A 140 -10.99 4.91 11.82
N THR A 141 -10.25 3.82 12.09
CA THR A 141 -9.75 2.95 11.03
C THR A 141 -10.93 2.25 10.35
N VAL A 142 -11.11 2.45 9.05
CA VAL A 142 -12.09 1.72 8.24
C VAL A 142 -11.49 0.41 7.78
N ARG A 143 -10.30 0.46 7.20
CA ARG A 143 -9.50 -0.71 6.76
C ARG A 143 -8.02 -0.33 6.69
N ASN A 144 -7.18 -1.32 6.79
CA ASN A 144 -5.75 -1.25 6.47
C ASN A 144 -5.39 -2.39 5.50
N GLU A 145 -4.24 -2.30 4.85
CA GLU A 145 -3.70 -3.29 3.90
C GLU A 145 -4.76 -3.82 2.92
N THR A 146 -5.57 -2.90 2.37
CA THR A 146 -6.74 -3.26 1.56
C THR A 146 -6.37 -3.40 0.09
N VAL A 147 -6.55 -4.58 -0.46
CA VAL A 147 -6.29 -4.85 -1.88
C VAL A 147 -7.47 -4.37 -2.74
N ILE A 148 -7.14 -3.53 -3.72
CA ILE A 148 -8.10 -2.97 -4.69
C ILE A 148 -7.70 -3.33 -6.12
N PHE A 149 -8.70 -3.34 -7.00
CA PHE A 149 -8.55 -3.52 -8.45
C PHE A 149 -9.29 -2.41 -9.19
N SER A 150 -8.76 -2.02 -10.34
CA SER A 150 -9.50 -1.25 -11.34
C SER A 150 -9.53 -2.05 -12.63
N GLU A 151 -10.69 -2.63 -12.94
CA GLU A 151 -10.92 -3.36 -14.20
C GLU A 151 -10.84 -2.40 -15.39
N LYS A 152 -11.42 -1.21 -15.21
CA LYS A 152 -11.47 -0.18 -16.26
C LYS A 152 -10.08 0.29 -16.70
N HIS A 153 -9.12 0.36 -15.78
CA HIS A 153 -7.79 0.94 -16.04
C HIS A 153 -6.66 -0.09 -15.88
N ASP A 154 -7.03 -1.36 -15.68
CA ASP A 154 -6.13 -2.52 -15.60
C ASP A 154 -4.95 -2.30 -14.64
N TYR A 155 -5.27 -2.03 -13.37
CA TYR A 155 -4.30 -1.97 -12.29
C TYR A 155 -4.86 -2.53 -10.99
N ALA A 156 -3.96 -2.90 -10.09
CA ALA A 156 -4.28 -3.32 -8.73
C ALA A 156 -3.29 -2.70 -7.73
N GLY A 157 -3.66 -2.69 -6.46
CA GLY A 157 -2.78 -2.19 -5.41
C GLY A 157 -3.26 -2.56 -4.03
N THR A 158 -2.42 -2.29 -3.04
CA THR A 158 -2.77 -2.40 -1.62
C THR A 158 -2.74 -1.00 -1.02
N ILE A 159 -3.83 -0.59 -0.41
CA ILE A 159 -3.96 0.69 0.31
C ILE A 159 -3.49 0.46 1.74
N ASP A 160 -2.52 1.23 2.20
CA ASP A 160 -1.97 1.08 3.54
C ASP A 160 -3.04 1.35 4.60
N TRP A 161 -3.80 2.45 4.47
CA TRP A 161 -4.80 2.84 5.46
C TRP A 161 -5.97 3.61 4.85
N ILE A 162 -7.18 3.16 5.15
CA ILE A 162 -8.44 3.86 4.90
C ILE A 162 -8.98 4.28 6.26
N VAL A 163 -9.13 5.59 6.46
CA VAL A 163 -9.49 6.17 7.75
C VAL A 163 -10.64 7.16 7.61
N ARG A 164 -11.60 7.09 8.53
CA ARG A 164 -12.63 8.11 8.70
C ARG A 164 -12.15 9.13 9.71
N VAL A 165 -12.16 10.39 9.33
CA VAL A 165 -11.77 11.52 10.15
C VAL A 165 -12.98 12.45 10.32
N THR A 166 -13.45 12.62 11.55
CA THR A 166 -14.63 13.46 11.88
C THR A 166 -14.19 14.59 12.80
N PRO A 167 -14.42 15.88 12.44
CA PRO A 167 -14.07 16.99 13.32
C PRO A 167 -14.88 16.96 14.61
N LYS A 168 -14.22 17.18 15.75
CA LYS A 168 -14.87 17.33 17.04
C LYS A 168 -15.48 18.72 17.17
N ALA A 169 -16.57 18.82 17.90
CA ALA A 169 -17.29 20.10 18.09
C ALA A 169 -16.42 21.19 18.74
N ASP A 170 -15.51 20.81 19.61
CA ASP A 170 -14.57 21.67 20.34
C ASP A 170 -13.15 21.67 19.73
N GLY A 171 -12.94 20.94 18.61
CA GLY A 171 -11.67 20.85 17.91
C GLY A 171 -11.39 22.06 17.01
N LYS A 172 -10.12 22.32 16.72
CA LYS A 172 -9.67 23.43 15.86
C LYS A 172 -9.91 23.20 14.37
N ASN A 173 -10.15 21.94 13.96
CA ASN A 173 -10.41 21.56 12.57
C ASN A 173 -9.37 22.08 11.54
N PRO A 174 -8.04 21.89 11.73
CA PRO A 174 -7.03 22.42 10.82
C PRO A 174 -7.11 21.86 9.39
N LEU A 175 -7.78 20.72 9.17
CA LEU A 175 -8.02 20.15 7.84
C LEU A 175 -9.25 20.74 7.13
N ASN A 176 -9.98 21.69 7.78
CA ASN A 176 -11.18 22.32 7.24
C ASN A 176 -12.23 21.29 6.73
N LEU A 177 -12.50 20.26 7.54
CA LEU A 177 -13.49 19.25 7.20
C LEU A 177 -14.91 19.77 7.50
N SER A 178 -15.82 19.63 6.56
CA SER A 178 -17.25 19.98 6.74
C SER A 178 -18.04 18.91 7.50
N GLY A 179 -17.45 17.74 7.73
CA GLY A 179 -18.05 16.58 8.39
C GLY A 179 -17.13 15.38 8.31
N ALA A 180 -17.68 14.19 8.56
CA ALA A 180 -16.94 12.94 8.42
C ALA A 180 -16.41 12.78 6.99
N THR A 181 -15.11 12.57 6.87
CA THR A 181 -14.38 12.48 5.59
C THR A 181 -13.53 11.22 5.58
N ILE A 182 -13.56 10.50 4.47
CA ILE A 182 -12.69 9.34 4.26
C ILE A 182 -11.36 9.81 3.69
N PHE A 183 -10.27 9.41 4.35
CA PHE A 183 -8.93 9.57 3.80
C PHE A 183 -8.36 8.22 3.38
N VAL A 184 -7.77 8.18 2.20
CA VAL A 184 -6.86 7.13 1.75
C VAL A 184 -5.46 7.64 2.02
N VAL A 185 -4.76 6.97 2.94
CA VAL A 185 -3.44 7.38 3.41
C VAL A 185 -2.41 6.36 3.00
N ASP A 186 -1.30 6.83 2.47
CA ASP A 186 -0.12 6.04 2.14
C ASP A 186 1.03 6.47 3.07
N PHE A 187 1.69 5.50 3.70
CA PHE A 187 2.81 5.77 4.61
C PHE A 187 4.12 5.84 3.85
N LYS A 188 4.95 6.80 4.18
CA LYS A 188 6.30 6.93 3.62
C LYS A 188 7.33 7.20 4.72
N THR A 189 8.42 6.46 4.69
CA THR A 189 9.58 6.67 5.58
C THR A 189 10.66 7.56 4.93
N SER A 190 10.47 7.92 3.66
CA SER A 190 11.38 8.81 2.93
C SER A 190 11.21 10.26 3.31
N GLN A 191 12.31 11.02 3.28
CA GLN A 191 12.30 12.46 3.57
C GLN A 191 11.65 13.28 2.43
N GLN A 192 11.62 12.73 1.21
CA GLN A 192 11.01 13.33 0.05
C GLN A 192 9.87 12.47 -0.48
N VAL A 193 8.74 13.11 -0.79
CA VAL A 193 7.63 12.50 -1.53
C VAL A 193 7.91 12.63 -3.02
N TRP A 194 7.78 11.52 -3.73
CA TRP A 194 7.91 11.48 -5.18
C TRP A 194 6.53 11.57 -5.83
N THR A 195 6.44 12.21 -6.98
CA THR A 195 5.19 12.30 -7.78
C THR A 195 4.54 10.93 -8.01
N SER A 196 5.34 9.87 -8.10
CA SER A 196 4.80 8.50 -8.19
C SER A 196 3.98 8.07 -6.96
N ALA A 197 4.23 8.60 -5.77
CA ALA A 197 3.43 8.34 -4.58
C ALA A 197 2.10 9.13 -4.61
N GLU A 198 2.12 10.35 -5.13
CA GLU A 198 0.90 11.15 -5.34
C GLU A 198 -0.02 10.49 -6.37
N MET A 199 0.55 10.01 -7.48
CA MET A 199 -0.18 9.23 -8.48
C MET A 199 -0.75 7.92 -7.90
N GLN A 200 0.00 7.27 -7.00
CA GLN A 200 -0.42 6.03 -6.34
C GLN A 200 -1.70 6.24 -5.53
N VAL A 201 -1.74 7.24 -4.64
CA VAL A 201 -2.93 7.51 -3.82
C VAL A 201 -4.12 8.01 -4.65
N SER A 202 -3.86 8.77 -5.72
CA SER A 202 -4.90 9.22 -6.67
C SER A 202 -5.52 8.03 -7.42
N ALA A 203 -4.71 7.06 -7.83
CA ALA A 203 -5.20 5.83 -8.44
C ALA A 203 -6.02 4.99 -7.44
N TYR A 204 -5.61 4.91 -6.18
CA TYR A 204 -6.38 4.22 -5.14
C TYR A 204 -7.75 4.86 -4.92
N LYS A 205 -7.82 6.18 -4.78
CA LYS A 205 -9.07 6.92 -4.71
C LYS A 205 -9.97 6.58 -5.88
N LYS A 206 -9.44 6.64 -7.12
CA LYS A 206 -10.20 6.37 -8.33
C LYS A 206 -10.77 4.95 -8.38
N ALA A 207 -10.03 3.95 -7.92
CA ALA A 207 -10.50 2.57 -7.83
C ALA A 207 -11.63 2.40 -6.79
N LEU A 208 -11.60 3.14 -5.69
CA LEU A 208 -12.69 3.13 -4.69
C LEU A 208 -13.94 3.84 -5.23
N GLU A 209 -13.79 5.00 -5.85
CA GLU A 209 -14.89 5.78 -6.45
C GLU A 209 -15.61 5.06 -7.59
N SER A 210 -14.93 4.11 -8.26
CA SER A 210 -15.53 3.34 -9.37
C SER A 210 -16.65 2.39 -8.94
N GLY A 211 -16.74 2.08 -7.65
CA GLY A 211 -17.65 1.08 -7.10
C GLY A 211 -17.22 -0.38 -7.33
N GLU A 212 -16.07 -0.61 -7.97
CA GLU A 212 -15.53 -1.96 -8.21
C GLU A 212 -15.01 -2.62 -6.92
N ASN A 213 -14.74 -1.81 -5.87
CA ASN A 213 -14.16 -2.23 -4.60
C ASN A 213 -15.06 -1.82 -3.41
N PRO A 214 -16.23 -2.45 -3.22
CA PRO A 214 -17.11 -2.11 -2.12
C PRO A 214 -16.44 -2.47 -0.77
N ILE A 215 -16.31 -1.49 0.11
CA ILE A 215 -15.75 -1.65 1.45
C ILE A 215 -16.89 -1.69 2.46
N LYS A 216 -17.08 -2.82 3.13
CA LYS A 216 -18.02 -2.93 4.24
C LYS A 216 -17.45 -2.30 5.49
N LEU A 217 -18.25 -1.59 6.25
CA LEU A 217 -17.85 -1.04 7.53
C LEU A 217 -17.72 -2.14 8.59
N LEU A 218 -16.88 -1.92 9.60
CA LEU A 218 -16.74 -2.78 10.76
C LEU A 218 -17.61 -2.24 11.90
N ASN A 219 -18.21 -3.13 12.69
CA ASN A 219 -18.77 -2.78 13.98
C ASN A 219 -17.67 -2.65 15.06
N GLU A 220 -18.07 -2.29 16.29
CA GLU A 220 -17.14 -2.13 17.42
C GLU A 220 -16.34 -3.40 17.77
N ASN A 221 -16.83 -4.58 17.38
CA ASN A 221 -16.17 -5.86 17.58
C ASN A 221 -15.27 -6.28 16.39
N GLY A 222 -15.07 -5.40 15.40
CA GLY A 222 -14.28 -5.69 14.21
C GLY A 222 -14.96 -6.62 13.19
N THR A 223 -16.27 -6.90 13.34
CA THR A 223 -17.04 -7.74 12.41
C THR A 223 -17.63 -6.89 11.28
N GLU A 224 -17.59 -7.40 10.04
CA GLU A 224 -18.18 -6.73 8.89
C GLU A 224 -19.71 -6.56 9.06
N THR A 225 -20.16 -5.34 8.79
CA THR A 225 -21.58 -5.01 8.72
C THR A 225 -22.08 -5.14 7.27
N ASN A 226 -23.38 -4.90 7.05
CA ASN A 226 -23.94 -4.77 5.70
C ASN A 226 -23.83 -3.33 5.16
N GLU A 227 -23.37 -2.39 5.97
CA GLU A 227 -23.18 -1.00 5.58
C GLU A 227 -21.88 -0.83 4.78
N LEU A 228 -21.97 -0.12 3.65
CA LEU A 228 -20.81 0.19 2.81
C LEU A 228 -20.24 1.55 3.17
N MET A 229 -18.92 1.66 3.03
CA MET A 229 -18.22 2.94 3.12
C MET A 229 -18.74 3.91 2.05
N ASP A 230 -19.04 5.14 2.46
CA ASP A 230 -19.35 6.22 1.54
C ASP A 230 -18.08 6.64 0.76
N VAL A 231 -18.14 6.52 -0.55
CA VAL A 231 -17.05 6.87 -1.46
C VAL A 231 -17.22 8.24 -2.14
N THR A 232 -18.24 9.01 -1.77
CA THR A 232 -18.53 10.32 -2.41
C THR A 232 -17.60 11.43 -1.98
N ASN A 233 -16.96 11.30 -0.81
CA ASN A 233 -16.05 12.29 -0.26
C ASN A 233 -14.74 11.65 0.22
N ILE A 234 -13.94 11.18 -0.74
CA ILE A 234 -12.61 10.62 -0.46
C ILE A 234 -11.55 11.69 -0.71
N ARG A 235 -10.74 11.94 0.31
CA ARG A 235 -9.50 12.72 0.20
C ARG A 235 -8.30 11.78 0.26
N VAL A 236 -7.20 12.18 -0.33
CA VAL A 236 -5.97 11.39 -0.37
C VAL A 236 -4.84 12.12 0.33
N ALA A 237 -4.02 11.40 1.06
CA ALA A 237 -2.92 11.98 1.80
C ALA A 237 -1.71 11.04 1.86
N ILE A 238 -0.54 11.63 2.06
CA ILE A 238 0.70 10.93 2.36
C ILE A 238 1.13 11.32 3.76
N LEU A 239 1.35 10.32 4.61
CA LEU A 239 1.90 10.51 5.94
C LEU A 239 3.36 10.06 5.97
N GLN A 240 4.26 11.05 5.96
CA GLN A 240 5.69 10.81 6.12
C GLN A 240 6.02 10.57 7.60
N LEU A 241 6.64 9.43 7.89
CA LEU A 241 7.06 8.99 9.21
C LEU A 241 8.58 9.13 9.36
N GLY A 242 9.05 9.57 10.53
CA GLY A 242 10.46 9.88 10.74
C GLY A 242 10.94 11.11 9.95
N TYR A 243 10.05 12.06 9.66
CA TYR A 243 10.35 13.25 8.86
C TYR A 243 11.22 14.25 9.63
N ARG A 244 12.50 14.32 9.28
CA ARG A 244 13.54 15.04 10.06
C ARG A 244 13.58 16.55 9.84
N LEU A 245 12.82 17.07 8.86
CA LEU A 245 12.81 18.52 8.57
C LEU A 245 11.89 19.32 9.48
N ASN A 246 11.21 18.67 10.44
CA ASN A 246 10.46 19.35 11.50
C ASN A 246 10.65 18.64 12.85
N LYS A 247 10.29 19.33 13.95
CA LYS A 247 10.42 18.79 15.31
C LYS A 247 9.43 17.69 15.66
N ARG A 248 8.37 17.53 14.86
CA ARG A 248 7.31 16.53 15.08
C ARG A 248 7.70 15.14 14.57
N LEU A 249 8.73 15.07 13.73
CA LEU A 249 9.20 13.87 13.06
C LEU A 249 8.15 13.17 12.18
N TYR A 250 7.08 13.88 11.82
CA TYR A 250 6.10 13.46 10.83
C TYR A 250 5.65 14.63 9.97
N LYS A 251 5.12 14.32 8.79
CA LYS A 251 4.45 15.29 7.92
C LYS A 251 3.24 14.65 7.27
N PHE A 252 2.06 15.19 7.56
CA PHE A 252 0.83 14.82 6.87
C PHE A 252 0.62 15.81 5.72
N THR A 253 0.54 15.30 4.50
CA THR A 253 0.33 16.11 3.30
C THR A 253 -0.87 15.58 2.55
N GLU A 254 -1.89 16.41 2.43
CA GLU A 254 -2.99 16.13 1.54
C GLU A 254 -2.53 16.32 0.08
N VAL A 255 -2.90 15.41 -0.78
CA VAL A 255 -2.46 15.35 -2.18
C VAL A 255 -3.60 15.83 -3.07
N GLU A 256 -3.29 16.69 -4.03
CA GLU A 256 -4.21 17.00 -5.11
C GLU A 256 -4.35 15.79 -6.04
N ASP A 257 -5.56 15.57 -6.57
CA ASP A 257 -5.82 14.46 -7.48
C ASP A 257 -5.01 14.62 -8.77
N CYS A 258 -4.08 13.69 -8.99
CA CYS A 258 -3.23 13.64 -10.18
C CYS A 258 -3.41 12.31 -10.95
N PHE A 259 -4.62 11.78 -10.98
CA PHE A 259 -4.94 10.53 -11.66
C PHE A 259 -4.68 10.59 -13.17
N ASP A 260 -4.83 11.74 -13.79
CA ASP A 260 -4.47 11.98 -15.20
C ASP A 260 -2.97 11.73 -15.47
N MET A 261 -2.09 12.15 -14.55
CA MET A 261 -0.65 11.86 -14.62
C MET A 261 -0.37 10.36 -14.45
N PHE A 262 -1.12 9.68 -13.58
CA PHE A 262 -1.04 8.22 -13.47
C PHE A 262 -1.41 7.54 -14.80
N LEU A 263 -2.45 8.00 -15.48
CA LEU A 263 -2.84 7.47 -16.79
C LEU A 263 -1.74 7.69 -17.84
N VAL A 264 -1.06 8.83 -17.82
CA VAL A 264 0.10 9.06 -18.71
C VAL A 264 1.23 8.07 -18.41
N SER A 265 1.58 7.90 -17.14
CA SER A 265 2.60 6.93 -16.72
C SER A 265 2.21 5.49 -17.08
N SER A 266 0.92 5.14 -16.92
CA SER A 266 0.37 3.84 -17.31
C SER A 266 0.50 3.59 -18.82
N LYS A 267 0.25 4.60 -19.67
CA LYS A 267 0.46 4.49 -21.13
C LYS A 267 1.93 4.28 -21.50
N ILE A 268 2.85 4.94 -20.80
CA ILE A 268 4.30 4.71 -21.00
C ILE A 268 4.62 3.25 -20.63
N TRP A 269 4.15 2.80 -19.47
CA TRP A 269 4.31 1.41 -19.04
C TRP A 269 3.75 0.43 -20.08
N GLU A 270 2.56 0.64 -20.60
CA GLU A 270 1.94 -0.21 -21.63
C GLU A 270 2.77 -0.28 -22.91
N ARG A 271 3.38 0.82 -23.31
CA ARG A 271 4.25 0.88 -24.49
C ARG A 271 5.55 0.12 -24.31
N GLU A 272 6.17 0.24 -23.14
CA GLU A 272 7.51 -0.31 -22.85
C GLU A 272 7.45 -1.78 -22.39
N VAL A 273 6.41 -2.15 -21.64
CA VAL A 273 6.29 -3.45 -20.96
C VAL A 273 5.06 -4.22 -21.45
N GLY A 274 3.96 -3.54 -21.73
CA GLY A 274 2.61 -4.07 -21.86
C GLY A 274 2.32 -4.98 -23.05
N LYS A 275 3.30 -5.26 -23.91
CA LYS A 275 3.23 -6.34 -24.90
C LYS A 275 3.50 -7.72 -24.32
N GLN A 276 3.84 -7.79 -23.03
CA GLN A 276 3.87 -9.05 -22.31
C GLN A 276 2.41 -9.46 -22.08
N GLU A 277 1.97 -10.50 -22.72
CA GLU A 277 0.67 -11.12 -22.46
C GLU A 277 0.48 -11.30 -20.96
N VAL A 278 -0.70 -10.92 -20.46
CA VAL A 278 -1.10 -11.20 -19.10
C VAL A 278 -0.83 -12.68 -18.86
N LYS A 279 0.11 -13.01 -18.00
CA LYS A 279 0.46 -14.40 -17.70
C LYS A 279 -0.75 -15.03 -17.02
N VAL A 280 -1.59 -15.70 -17.78
CA VAL A 280 -2.59 -16.58 -17.23
C VAL A 280 -1.83 -17.77 -16.65
N VAL A 281 -1.91 -17.94 -15.35
CA VAL A 281 -1.34 -19.10 -14.67
C VAL A 281 -2.43 -20.16 -14.64
N ASP A 282 -2.26 -21.23 -15.36
CA ASP A 282 -3.19 -22.36 -15.48
C ASP A 282 -2.87 -23.51 -14.52
N PHE A 283 -2.03 -23.26 -13.55
CA PHE A 283 -1.70 -24.21 -12.47
C PHE A 283 -1.92 -23.54 -11.10
N PRO A 284 -2.22 -24.30 -10.06
CA PRO A 284 -2.43 -23.75 -8.73
C PRO A 284 -1.14 -23.09 -8.20
N ILE A 285 -1.29 -21.88 -7.62
CA ILE A 285 -0.17 -21.16 -7.01
C ILE A 285 0.36 -21.92 -5.80
N VAL A 286 -0.50 -22.63 -5.09
CA VAL A 286 -0.15 -23.52 -4.00
C VAL A 286 -0.29 -24.98 -4.47
N LEU A 287 0.82 -25.70 -4.51
CA LEU A 287 0.85 -27.12 -4.82
C LEU A 287 0.76 -27.89 -3.50
N SER A 288 -0.27 -28.72 -3.33
CA SER A 288 -0.36 -29.68 -2.22
C SER A 288 -0.30 -31.10 -2.77
N ALA A 289 0.54 -31.94 -2.18
CA ALA A 289 0.42 -33.38 -2.35
C ALA A 289 -0.91 -33.79 -1.72
N GLY A 290 -1.88 -34.22 -2.54
CA GLY A 290 -3.18 -34.69 -2.03
C GLY A 290 -3.00 -35.67 -0.87
N LYS A 291 -3.87 -35.60 0.15
CA LYS A 291 -3.87 -36.58 1.23
C LYS A 291 -3.92 -37.96 0.61
N GLN A 292 -2.88 -38.78 0.77
CA GLN A 292 -2.95 -40.20 0.47
C GLN A 292 -4.11 -40.75 1.32
N LYS A 293 -5.16 -41.26 0.66
CA LYS A 293 -6.14 -42.09 1.36
C LYS A 293 -5.34 -43.32 1.84
N VAL A 294 -5.07 -43.37 3.12
CA VAL A 294 -4.63 -44.61 3.76
C VAL A 294 -5.84 -45.52 3.67
N SER A 295 -5.75 -46.52 2.81
CA SER A 295 -6.69 -47.60 2.65
C SER A 295 -6.66 -48.49 3.86
#